data_4b9937e4db70e217745fcd81dc5e048d
#
_entry.id   4b9937e4db70e217745fcd81dc5e048d
#
_cell.length_a   1.000
_cell.length_b   1.000
_cell.length_c   1.000
_cell.angle_alpha   90.00
_cell.angle_beta   90.00
_cell.angle_gamma   90.00
#
_symmetry.space_group_name_H-M   'P 1'
#
loop_
_entity.id
_entity.type
_entity.pdbx_description
1 polymer ?
#
loop_
_entity_poly.entity_id
_entity_poly.type
_entity_poly.pdbx_seq_one_letter_code
_entity_poly.pdbx_strand_id
1 'polypeptide(L)'
;MTPPLDWLTAQPIAHRGLHDSAQGLIENTAAAVRAAITAGYGIEVDVQLSGDGEAMVYHDDALGRLTEGEAKLDRLSAAELKRVLFRNSSERMMTLGDLCDLVGARTTILIELKSRFDGDLRLANRVAEVLAPYAGPAAPMSFDPWQIKALRHKARSLACGIVAAKYRPHPYWDLMPAWMRHGMGYLLTALAAQPRFVAYAAPDLPALAPIFARRLLRLPLLAWTIHSDAERRRALRWADQIIFEGFKP
;
A
#
# COMPACT_ATOMS: atom_id res chain seq x y z
N MET A 1 -11.07 1.71 24.01
CA MET A 1 -10.77 2.87 23.14
C MET A 1 -9.76 2.44 22.11
N THR A 2 -9.97 2.77 20.84
CA THR A 2 -9.03 2.44 19.77
C THR A 2 -7.85 3.41 19.84
N PRO A 3 -6.59 2.98 19.80
CA PRO A 3 -5.44 3.89 19.93
C PRO A 3 -5.42 4.92 18.78
N PRO A 4 -4.96 6.14 19.05
CA PRO A 4 -4.82 7.17 18.04
C PRO A 4 -3.84 6.73 16.94
N LEU A 5 -4.00 7.28 15.75
CA LEU A 5 -3.18 6.95 14.57
C LEU A 5 -2.20 8.09 14.21
N ASP A 6 -1.74 8.85 15.20
CA ASP A 6 -0.82 9.97 14.99
C ASP A 6 0.49 9.54 14.30
N TRP A 7 0.93 8.32 14.58
CA TRP A 7 2.09 7.72 13.93
C TRP A 7 1.92 7.54 12.42
N LEU A 8 0.68 7.36 11.92
CA LEU A 8 0.39 7.18 10.50
C LEU A 8 0.58 8.48 9.70
N THR A 9 0.40 9.62 10.36
CA THR A 9 0.49 10.95 9.74
C THR A 9 1.70 11.75 10.19
N ALA A 10 2.58 11.16 11.01
CA ALA A 10 3.74 11.84 11.58
C ALA A 10 4.79 12.24 10.53
N GLN A 11 4.95 11.44 9.48
CA GLN A 11 5.97 11.63 8.45
C GLN A 11 5.38 11.43 7.06
N PRO A 12 5.88 12.12 6.01
CA PRO A 12 5.57 11.78 4.62
C PRO A 12 5.94 10.33 4.33
N ILE A 13 5.16 9.67 3.46
CA ILE A 13 5.30 8.25 3.17
C ILE A 13 5.85 8.09 1.76
N ALA A 14 7.01 7.45 1.61
CA ALA A 14 7.63 7.18 0.32
C ALA A 14 6.91 6.00 -0.37
N HIS A 15 6.28 6.27 -1.52
CA HIS A 15 5.55 5.30 -2.34
C HIS A 15 6.52 4.24 -2.87
N ARG A 16 6.27 2.96 -2.54
CA ARG A 16 7.15 1.81 -2.88
C ARG A 16 8.59 1.96 -2.39
N GLY A 17 8.80 2.64 -1.24
CA GLY A 17 10.10 3.08 -0.76
C GLY A 17 10.59 4.35 -1.43
N LEU A 18 11.75 4.87 -1.00
CA LEU A 18 12.37 6.05 -1.62
C LEU A 18 13.16 5.61 -2.87
N HIS A 19 12.42 5.18 -3.89
CA HIS A 19 12.99 4.72 -5.15
C HIS A 19 13.38 5.89 -6.06
N ASP A 20 14.40 5.67 -6.88
CA ASP A 20 14.89 6.60 -7.89
C ASP A 20 15.59 5.80 -9.00
N SER A 21 14.91 5.59 -10.12
CA SER A 21 15.43 4.79 -11.23
C SER A 21 16.70 5.37 -11.84
N ALA A 22 16.90 6.70 -11.79
CA ALA A 22 18.12 7.34 -12.29
C ALA A 22 19.34 7.02 -11.42
N GLN A 23 19.13 6.72 -10.13
CA GLN A 23 20.16 6.29 -9.19
C GLN A 23 20.22 4.76 -9.00
N GLY A 24 19.47 4.00 -9.78
CA GLY A 24 19.41 2.53 -9.67
C GLY A 24 18.64 2.03 -8.44
N LEU A 25 17.91 2.89 -7.74
CA LEU A 25 17.04 2.50 -6.63
C LEU A 25 15.67 2.06 -7.17
N ILE A 26 15.41 0.77 -7.18
CA ILE A 26 14.20 0.19 -7.73
C ILE A 26 13.08 0.18 -6.68
N GLU A 27 11.85 0.43 -7.10
CA GLU A 27 10.65 0.37 -6.26
C GLU A 27 10.48 -0.99 -5.58
N ASN A 28 9.90 -1.03 -4.39
CA ASN A 28 9.61 -2.24 -3.62
C ASN A 28 10.86 -3.13 -3.33
N THR A 29 12.06 -2.53 -3.31
CA THR A 29 13.31 -3.25 -2.97
C THR A 29 13.85 -2.87 -1.60
N ALA A 30 14.74 -3.70 -1.08
CA ALA A 30 15.41 -3.44 0.20
C ALA A 30 16.25 -2.15 0.16
N ALA A 31 16.84 -1.80 -0.98
CA ALA A 31 17.58 -0.55 -1.14
C ALA A 31 16.69 0.68 -1.02
N ALA A 32 15.52 0.69 -1.70
CA ALA A 32 14.56 1.79 -1.62
C ALA A 32 13.97 1.94 -0.20
N VAL A 33 13.74 0.82 0.49
CA VAL A 33 13.29 0.80 1.90
C VAL A 33 14.35 1.41 2.82
N ARG A 34 15.62 1.01 2.70
CA ARG A 34 16.73 1.59 3.49
C ARG A 34 16.92 3.08 3.23
N ALA A 35 16.77 3.50 1.96
CA ALA A 35 16.85 4.92 1.59
C ALA A 35 15.75 5.74 2.26
N ALA A 36 14.51 5.24 2.31
CA ALA A 36 13.39 5.88 3.00
C ALA A 36 13.65 5.99 4.51
N ILE A 37 14.10 4.91 5.17
CA ILE A 37 14.44 4.90 6.60
C ILE A 37 15.53 5.95 6.89
N THR A 38 16.60 5.98 6.09
CA THR A 38 17.73 6.91 6.27
C THR A 38 17.29 8.37 6.13
N ALA A 39 16.33 8.63 5.24
CA ALA A 39 15.77 9.96 5.02
C ALA A 39 14.67 10.36 6.04
N GLY A 40 14.27 9.45 6.95
CA GLY A 40 13.27 9.72 7.98
C GLY A 40 11.83 9.69 7.47
N TYR A 41 11.55 8.99 6.36
CA TYR A 41 10.21 8.85 5.80
C TYR A 41 9.53 7.55 6.25
N GLY A 42 8.19 7.56 6.28
CA GLY A 42 7.40 6.33 6.24
C GLY A 42 7.57 5.62 4.90
N ILE A 43 7.15 4.38 4.83
CA ILE A 43 7.32 3.54 3.64
C ILE A 43 5.96 3.00 3.25
N GLU A 44 5.60 3.13 1.99
CA GLU A 44 4.51 2.36 1.41
C GLU A 44 5.10 1.26 0.52
N VAL A 45 4.47 0.09 0.54
CA VAL A 45 4.81 -1.06 -0.33
C VAL A 45 3.56 -1.77 -0.81
N ASP A 46 3.67 -2.40 -1.98
CA ASP A 46 2.66 -3.30 -2.52
C ASP A 46 2.95 -4.75 -2.15
N VAL A 47 1.92 -5.54 -1.85
CA VAL A 47 2.07 -6.98 -1.65
C VAL A 47 1.14 -7.79 -2.54
N GLN A 48 1.68 -8.90 -3.05
CA GLN A 48 1.02 -9.87 -3.90
C GLN A 48 1.17 -11.28 -3.32
N LEU A 49 0.27 -12.21 -3.68
CA LEU A 49 0.33 -13.59 -3.23
C LEU A 49 1.20 -14.43 -4.17
N SER A 50 2.16 -15.17 -3.62
CA SER A 50 2.89 -16.23 -4.34
C SER A 50 2.03 -17.49 -4.52
N GLY A 51 2.48 -18.43 -5.35
CA GLY A 51 1.80 -19.69 -5.59
C GLY A 51 1.64 -20.58 -4.35
N ASP A 52 2.59 -20.49 -3.41
CA ASP A 52 2.58 -21.20 -2.13
C ASP A 52 1.96 -20.37 -0.97
N GLY A 53 1.38 -19.21 -1.27
CA GLY A 53 0.58 -18.43 -0.32
C GLY A 53 1.36 -17.45 0.53
N GLU A 54 2.59 -17.08 0.15
CA GLU A 54 3.37 -16.06 0.83
C GLU A 54 3.05 -14.65 0.32
N ALA A 55 3.13 -13.64 1.20
CA ALA A 55 2.98 -12.24 0.84
C ALA A 55 4.32 -11.69 0.32
N MET A 56 4.42 -11.51 -1.00
CA MET A 56 5.61 -10.99 -1.68
C MET A 56 5.51 -9.49 -1.90
N VAL A 57 6.58 -8.75 -1.60
CA VAL A 57 6.66 -7.29 -1.83
C VAL A 57 6.93 -7.04 -3.31
N TYR A 58 5.89 -6.72 -4.07
CA TYR A 58 5.94 -6.45 -5.50
C TYR A 58 4.62 -5.84 -6.01
N HIS A 59 4.70 -4.92 -6.98
CA HIS A 59 3.51 -4.22 -7.48
C HIS A 59 2.70 -5.04 -8.51
N ASP A 60 3.37 -5.59 -9.52
CA ASP A 60 2.71 -6.19 -10.68
C ASP A 60 2.24 -7.63 -10.37
N ASP A 61 1.24 -8.13 -11.09
CA ASP A 61 0.77 -9.52 -10.96
C ASP A 61 1.67 -10.54 -11.67
N ALA A 62 2.59 -10.04 -12.51
CA ALA A 62 3.54 -10.84 -13.26
C ALA A 62 4.95 -10.22 -13.26
N LEU A 63 5.96 -11.05 -13.47
CA LEU A 63 7.33 -10.65 -13.73
C LEU A 63 7.42 -9.89 -15.07
N GLY A 64 8.56 -9.23 -15.34
CA GLY A 64 8.92 -8.69 -16.64
C GLY A 64 9.16 -7.20 -16.71
N ARG A 65 8.35 -6.36 -16.07
CA ARG A 65 8.58 -4.90 -16.11
C ARG A 65 9.89 -4.50 -15.42
N LEU A 66 10.09 -4.96 -14.21
CA LEU A 66 11.27 -4.62 -13.38
C LEU A 66 12.23 -5.79 -13.18
N THR A 67 11.80 -6.99 -13.50
CA THR A 67 12.52 -8.24 -13.25
C THR A 67 12.75 -9.02 -14.54
N GLU A 68 13.58 -10.04 -14.48
CA GLU A 68 13.64 -11.06 -15.51
C GLU A 68 12.40 -11.98 -15.43
N GLY A 69 12.11 -12.69 -16.54
CA GLY A 69 10.98 -13.61 -16.65
C GLY A 69 9.66 -12.92 -17.02
N GLU A 70 8.60 -13.72 -17.16
CA GLU A 70 7.24 -13.29 -17.58
C GLU A 70 6.14 -14.02 -16.78
N ALA A 71 6.51 -14.89 -15.86
CA ALA A 71 5.56 -15.70 -15.10
C ALA A 71 4.72 -14.83 -14.17
N LYS A 72 3.48 -15.25 -13.93
CA LYS A 72 2.64 -14.66 -12.88
C LYS A 72 3.18 -15.07 -11.51
N LEU A 73 3.10 -14.16 -10.52
CA LEU A 73 3.60 -14.41 -9.18
C LEU A 73 2.90 -15.60 -8.51
N ASP A 74 1.59 -15.75 -8.74
CA ASP A 74 0.80 -16.87 -8.20
C ASP A 74 1.11 -18.24 -8.79
N ARG A 75 2.06 -18.32 -9.74
CA ARG A 75 2.57 -19.57 -10.34
C ARG A 75 3.93 -19.98 -9.79
N LEU A 76 4.58 -19.13 -9.03
CA LEU A 76 5.90 -19.35 -8.44
C LEU A 76 5.81 -19.36 -6.92
N SER A 77 6.59 -20.23 -6.29
CA SER A 77 6.77 -20.23 -4.84
C SER A 77 7.55 -18.99 -4.39
N ALA A 78 7.41 -18.62 -3.12
CA ALA A 78 8.20 -17.54 -2.53
C ALA A 78 9.71 -17.78 -2.66
N ALA A 79 10.15 -19.05 -2.55
CA ALA A 79 11.54 -19.42 -2.70
C ALA A 79 12.07 -19.19 -4.13
N GLU A 80 11.24 -19.42 -5.16
CA GLU A 80 11.57 -19.10 -6.55
C GLU A 80 11.58 -17.60 -6.78
N LEU A 81 10.58 -16.88 -6.32
CA LEU A 81 10.48 -15.41 -6.43
C LEU A 81 11.66 -14.70 -5.78
N LYS A 82 12.13 -15.16 -4.61
CA LYS A 82 13.34 -14.63 -3.94
C LYS A 82 14.64 -14.84 -4.72
N ARG A 83 14.66 -15.69 -5.75
CA ARG A 83 15.82 -15.88 -6.66
C ARG A 83 15.76 -14.95 -7.88
N VAL A 84 14.59 -14.40 -8.18
CA VAL A 84 14.41 -13.49 -9.32
C VAL A 84 15.19 -12.19 -9.07
N LEU A 85 16.03 -11.81 -10.03
CA LEU A 85 16.78 -10.55 -10.00
C LEU A 85 15.95 -9.41 -10.60
N PHE A 86 16.05 -8.25 -10.00
CA PHE A 86 15.63 -7.03 -10.65
C PHE A 86 16.60 -6.65 -11.76
N ARG A 87 16.08 -6.11 -12.86
CA ARG A 87 16.89 -5.75 -14.02
C ARG A 87 17.96 -4.72 -13.65
N ASN A 88 19.19 -4.96 -14.12
CA ASN A 88 20.35 -4.08 -13.85
C ASN A 88 20.63 -3.84 -12.35
N SER A 89 20.32 -4.82 -11.50
CA SER A 89 20.48 -4.71 -10.05
C SER A 89 20.83 -6.05 -9.42
N SER A 90 21.47 -6.02 -8.25
CA SER A 90 21.64 -7.20 -7.39
C SER A 90 20.46 -7.42 -6.44
N GLU A 91 19.49 -6.50 -6.42
CA GLU A 91 18.30 -6.59 -5.56
C GLU A 91 17.43 -7.79 -5.95
N ARG A 92 16.77 -8.34 -4.97
CA ARG A 92 15.87 -9.49 -5.10
C ARG A 92 14.52 -9.17 -4.47
N MET A 93 13.51 -9.89 -4.90
CA MET A 93 12.19 -9.80 -4.29
C MET A 93 12.25 -10.27 -2.83
N MET A 94 11.56 -9.59 -1.94
CA MET A 94 11.45 -9.94 -0.54
C MET A 94 10.02 -10.30 -0.16
N THR A 95 9.86 -11.07 0.91
CA THR A 95 8.55 -11.28 1.54
C THR A 95 8.19 -10.11 2.45
N LEU A 96 6.93 -10.02 2.84
CA LEU A 96 6.49 -9.06 3.87
C LEU A 96 7.20 -9.31 5.21
N GLY A 97 7.52 -10.57 5.54
CA GLY A 97 8.32 -10.90 6.72
C GLY A 97 9.74 -10.32 6.64
N ASP A 98 10.43 -10.53 5.51
CA ASP A 98 11.77 -9.93 5.28
C ASP A 98 11.72 -8.40 5.40
N LEU A 99 10.65 -7.76 4.90
CA LEU A 99 10.45 -6.31 5.05
C LEU A 99 10.27 -5.89 6.52
N CYS A 100 9.46 -6.60 7.28
CA CYS A 100 9.25 -6.34 8.71
C CYS A 100 10.57 -6.42 9.49
N ASP A 101 11.37 -7.44 9.23
CA ASP A 101 12.70 -7.61 9.82
C ASP A 101 13.65 -6.48 9.41
N LEU A 102 13.63 -6.12 8.10
CA LEU A 102 14.44 -5.04 7.56
C LEU A 102 14.08 -3.69 8.20
N VAL A 103 12.80 -3.40 8.40
CA VAL A 103 12.36 -2.12 8.99
C VAL A 103 12.57 -2.10 10.49
N GLY A 104 12.33 -3.20 11.21
CA GLY A 104 12.62 -3.34 12.65
C GLY A 104 11.99 -2.23 13.50
N ALA A 105 10.75 -1.85 13.23
CA ALA A 105 9.98 -0.82 13.93
C ALA A 105 10.54 0.63 13.83
N ARG A 106 11.51 0.90 12.96
CA ARG A 106 12.17 2.22 12.83
C ARG A 106 11.31 3.30 12.18
N THR A 107 10.31 2.90 11.40
CA THR A 107 9.39 3.83 10.71
C THR A 107 8.06 3.14 10.41
N THR A 108 7.07 3.92 9.99
CA THR A 108 5.74 3.44 9.56
C THR A 108 5.83 2.64 8.26
N ILE A 109 5.19 1.47 8.23
CA ILE A 109 4.96 0.69 7.02
C ILE A 109 3.49 0.77 6.65
N LEU A 110 3.19 1.31 5.46
CA LEU A 110 1.89 1.26 4.82
C LEU A 110 1.92 0.14 3.78
N ILE A 111 0.98 -0.80 3.82
CA ILE A 111 1.04 -2.03 3.02
C ILE A 111 -0.21 -2.12 2.15
N GLU A 112 -0.08 -1.91 0.84
CA GLU A 112 -1.19 -2.10 -0.08
C GLU A 112 -1.34 -3.58 -0.47
N LEU A 113 -2.47 -4.19 -0.11
CA LEU A 113 -2.82 -5.52 -0.57
C LEU A 113 -3.43 -5.42 -1.97
N LYS A 114 -2.73 -5.95 -2.96
CA LYS A 114 -3.28 -6.09 -4.31
C LYS A 114 -4.38 -7.14 -4.34
N SER A 115 -5.41 -6.93 -5.14
CA SER A 115 -6.55 -7.82 -5.26
C SER A 115 -6.97 -7.99 -6.71
N ARG A 116 -7.47 -9.16 -7.04
CA ARG A 116 -8.16 -9.44 -8.30
C ARG A 116 -9.67 -9.29 -8.18
N PHE A 117 -10.17 -8.91 -7.00
CA PHE A 117 -11.59 -8.75 -6.69
C PHE A 117 -12.41 -10.03 -6.91
N ASP A 118 -11.77 -11.18 -6.81
CA ASP A 118 -12.32 -12.52 -7.02
C ASP A 118 -12.79 -13.22 -5.74
N GLY A 119 -12.63 -12.54 -4.59
CA GLY A 119 -12.99 -13.06 -3.27
C GLY A 119 -11.90 -13.91 -2.61
N ASP A 120 -10.71 -14.02 -3.20
CA ASP A 120 -9.57 -14.69 -2.57
C ASP A 120 -9.02 -13.85 -1.41
N LEU A 121 -9.13 -14.35 -0.20
CA LEU A 121 -8.71 -13.68 1.03
C LEU A 121 -7.39 -14.23 1.61
N ARG A 122 -6.70 -15.11 0.89
CA ARG A 122 -5.44 -15.71 1.37
C ARG A 122 -4.39 -14.65 1.65
N LEU A 123 -4.29 -13.61 0.81
CA LEU A 123 -3.34 -12.52 1.02
C LEU A 123 -3.63 -11.76 2.31
N ALA A 124 -4.89 -11.38 2.57
CA ALA A 124 -5.28 -10.72 3.83
C ALA A 124 -4.96 -11.58 5.05
N ASN A 125 -5.25 -12.89 4.96
CA ASN A 125 -4.94 -13.83 6.03
C ASN A 125 -3.44 -13.92 6.28
N ARG A 126 -2.63 -14.03 5.22
CA ARG A 126 -1.17 -14.11 5.36
C ARG A 126 -0.57 -12.81 5.92
N VAL A 127 -1.02 -11.65 5.44
CA VAL A 127 -0.59 -10.34 5.98
C VAL A 127 -0.92 -10.24 7.49
N ALA A 128 -2.11 -10.67 7.91
CA ALA A 128 -2.47 -10.67 9.33
C ALA A 128 -1.54 -11.57 10.17
N GLU A 129 -1.15 -12.73 9.65
CA GLU A 129 -0.22 -13.67 10.33
C GLU A 129 1.19 -13.07 10.44
N VAL A 130 1.70 -12.47 9.36
CA VAL A 130 3.03 -11.84 9.37
C VAL A 130 3.08 -10.64 10.32
N LEU A 131 2.01 -9.83 10.35
CA LEU A 131 1.97 -8.64 11.20
C LEU A 131 1.64 -8.93 12.67
N ALA A 132 1.13 -10.11 13.00
CA ALA A 132 0.79 -10.45 14.40
C ALA A 132 1.97 -10.32 15.37
N PRO A 133 3.19 -10.80 15.06
CA PRO A 133 4.38 -10.63 15.92
C PRO A 133 5.10 -9.29 15.70
N TYR A 134 4.73 -8.49 14.71
CA TYR A 134 5.44 -7.25 14.38
C TYR A 134 5.09 -6.13 15.34
N ALA A 135 6.07 -5.64 16.09
CA ALA A 135 5.87 -4.61 17.11
C ALA A 135 5.90 -3.16 16.55
N GLY A 136 6.28 -2.97 15.28
CA GLY A 136 6.38 -1.66 14.66
C GLY A 136 5.03 -1.10 14.16
N PRO A 137 4.98 0.19 13.82
CA PRO A 137 3.80 0.80 13.24
C PRO A 137 3.58 0.30 11.81
N ALA A 138 2.51 -0.49 11.61
CA ALA A 138 2.13 -1.04 10.32
C ALA A 138 0.63 -0.85 10.06
N ALA A 139 0.28 -0.41 8.85
CA ALA A 139 -1.09 -0.17 8.43
C ALA A 139 -1.37 -0.78 7.06
N PRO A 140 -2.05 -1.94 7.00
CA PRO A 140 -2.48 -2.51 5.73
C PRO A 140 -3.65 -1.71 5.12
N MET A 141 -3.66 -1.62 3.79
CA MET A 141 -4.72 -0.97 3.02
C MET A 141 -4.99 -1.72 1.71
N SER A 142 -6.15 -1.52 1.11
CA SER A 142 -6.50 -2.11 -0.19
C SER A 142 -7.62 -1.32 -0.87
N PHE A 143 -7.71 -1.40 -2.19
CA PHE A 143 -8.91 -1.03 -2.95
C PHE A 143 -10.07 -2.01 -2.73
N ASP A 144 -9.76 -3.25 -2.35
CA ASP A 144 -10.75 -4.29 -2.11
C ASP A 144 -11.25 -4.25 -0.65
N PRO A 145 -12.52 -3.87 -0.43
CA PRO A 145 -13.10 -3.80 0.92
C PRO A 145 -13.15 -5.16 1.63
N TRP A 146 -13.16 -6.26 0.88
CA TRP A 146 -13.22 -7.60 1.47
C TRP A 146 -11.89 -8.03 2.06
N GLN A 147 -10.76 -7.66 1.45
CA GLN A 147 -9.43 -7.81 2.04
C GLN A 147 -9.35 -7.09 3.40
N ILE A 148 -9.82 -5.84 3.45
CA ILE A 148 -9.84 -5.04 4.67
C ILE A 148 -10.76 -5.62 5.73
N LYS A 149 -11.93 -6.09 5.33
CA LYS A 149 -12.87 -6.75 6.24
C LYS A 149 -12.26 -8.02 6.85
N ALA A 150 -11.59 -8.85 6.04
CA ALA A 150 -10.91 -10.07 6.50
C ALA A 150 -9.78 -9.75 7.49
N LEU A 151 -8.91 -8.78 7.18
CA LEU A 151 -7.85 -8.32 8.09
C LEU A 151 -8.41 -7.90 9.44
N ARG A 152 -9.46 -7.06 9.45
CA ARG A 152 -10.08 -6.58 10.69
C ARG A 152 -10.70 -7.71 11.53
N HIS A 153 -11.21 -8.74 10.89
CA HIS A 153 -11.72 -9.93 11.61
C HIS A 153 -10.59 -10.73 12.26
N LYS A 154 -9.49 -10.92 11.52
CA LYS A 154 -8.36 -11.76 11.96
C LYS A 154 -7.42 -11.01 12.91
N ALA A 155 -7.22 -9.72 12.73
CA ALA A 155 -6.26 -8.89 13.48
C ALA A 155 -6.89 -7.55 13.89
N ARG A 156 -7.74 -7.56 14.91
CA ARG A 156 -8.55 -6.41 15.35
C ARG A 156 -7.74 -5.21 15.81
N SER A 157 -6.49 -5.41 16.21
CA SER A 157 -5.56 -4.35 16.63
C SER A 157 -4.98 -3.56 15.46
N LEU A 158 -4.93 -4.16 14.24
CA LEU A 158 -4.37 -3.49 13.07
C LEU A 158 -5.23 -2.31 12.62
N ALA A 159 -4.55 -1.23 12.29
CA ALA A 159 -5.15 -0.06 11.66
C ALA A 159 -5.29 -0.30 10.15
N CYS A 160 -6.43 -0.80 9.70
CA CYS A 160 -6.66 -1.09 8.29
C CYS A 160 -7.31 0.10 7.57
N GLY A 161 -6.85 0.41 6.35
CA GLY A 161 -7.34 1.50 5.52
C GLY A 161 -8.01 1.06 4.24
N ILE A 162 -8.80 1.96 3.64
CA ILE A 162 -9.34 1.78 2.29
C ILE A 162 -8.63 2.71 1.32
N VAL A 163 -8.22 2.18 0.16
CA VAL A 163 -7.69 2.97 -0.94
C VAL A 163 -8.84 3.33 -1.88
N ALA A 164 -8.89 4.57 -2.34
CA ALA A 164 -9.97 5.04 -3.19
C ALA A 164 -9.52 6.14 -4.18
N ALA A 165 -10.19 6.16 -5.32
CA ALA A 165 -10.04 7.16 -6.38
C ALA A 165 -11.36 7.32 -7.12
N LYS A 166 -11.55 8.41 -7.86
CA LYS A 166 -12.61 8.47 -8.86
C LYS A 166 -12.28 7.50 -10.00
N TYR A 167 -13.29 6.76 -10.44
CA TYR A 167 -13.11 5.85 -11.57
C TYR A 167 -12.64 6.58 -12.82
N ARG A 168 -11.60 6.03 -13.43
CA ARG A 168 -11.14 6.36 -14.79
C ARG A 168 -10.89 5.05 -15.53
N PRO A 169 -11.22 4.94 -16.82
CA PRO A 169 -10.96 3.73 -17.60
C PRO A 169 -9.48 3.29 -17.50
N HIS A 170 -9.24 2.09 -17.02
CA HIS A 170 -7.91 1.47 -16.94
C HIS A 170 -8.08 -0.04 -16.75
N PRO A 171 -7.27 -0.89 -17.42
CA PRO A 171 -7.42 -2.36 -17.38
C PRO A 171 -7.46 -2.96 -15.97
N TYR A 172 -6.73 -2.42 -15.02
CA TYR A 172 -6.77 -2.87 -13.62
C TYR A 172 -8.18 -2.79 -13.02
N TRP A 173 -8.95 -1.75 -13.37
CA TRP A 173 -10.29 -1.56 -12.85
C TRP A 173 -11.32 -2.49 -13.49
N ASP A 174 -11.01 -3.13 -14.61
CA ASP A 174 -11.91 -4.06 -15.28
C ASP A 174 -12.11 -5.35 -14.46
N LEU A 175 -11.17 -5.68 -13.58
CA LEU A 175 -11.28 -6.77 -12.60
C LEU A 175 -12.28 -6.45 -11.47
N MET A 176 -12.53 -5.17 -11.22
CA MET A 176 -13.38 -4.72 -10.12
C MET A 176 -14.86 -4.74 -10.53
N PRO A 177 -15.78 -5.26 -9.68
CA PRO A 177 -17.22 -5.17 -9.92
C PRO A 177 -17.67 -3.72 -10.16
N ALA A 178 -18.60 -3.51 -11.10
CA ALA A 178 -19.00 -2.18 -11.55
C ALA A 178 -19.45 -1.25 -10.39
N TRP A 179 -20.21 -1.77 -9.43
CA TRP A 179 -20.66 -0.98 -8.27
C TRP A 179 -19.50 -0.53 -7.38
N MET A 180 -18.47 -1.35 -7.20
CA MET A 180 -17.25 -0.97 -6.48
C MET A 180 -16.50 0.12 -7.24
N ARG A 181 -16.23 -0.13 -8.52
CA ARG A 181 -15.50 0.74 -9.43
C ARG A 181 -16.06 2.16 -9.47
N HIS A 182 -17.38 2.28 -9.58
CA HIS A 182 -18.07 3.59 -9.57
C HIS A 182 -18.28 4.13 -8.15
N GLY A 183 -18.42 3.24 -7.16
CA GLY A 183 -18.67 3.62 -5.77
C GLY A 183 -17.44 4.03 -4.97
N MET A 184 -16.22 3.59 -5.36
CA MET A 184 -15.02 3.84 -4.55
C MET A 184 -14.69 5.33 -4.41
N GLY A 185 -14.89 6.14 -5.44
CA GLY A 185 -14.68 7.58 -5.40
C GLY A 185 -15.61 8.31 -4.41
N TYR A 186 -16.73 7.71 -4.06
CA TYR A 186 -17.68 8.17 -3.05
C TYR A 186 -17.52 7.45 -1.72
N LEU A 187 -16.48 6.64 -1.55
CA LEU A 187 -16.20 5.81 -0.38
C LEU A 187 -17.32 4.81 -0.03
N LEU A 188 -18.15 4.38 -0.99
CA LEU A 188 -19.20 3.38 -0.73
C LEU A 188 -18.60 2.03 -0.30
N THR A 189 -17.40 1.69 -0.78
CA THR A 189 -16.63 0.53 -0.37
C THR A 189 -16.22 0.57 1.11
N ALA A 190 -16.10 1.77 1.69
CA ALA A 190 -15.79 1.95 3.11
C ALA A 190 -16.90 1.42 4.03
N LEU A 191 -18.15 1.33 3.58
CA LEU A 191 -19.25 0.76 4.35
C LEU A 191 -19.01 -0.73 4.67
N ALA A 192 -18.46 -1.49 3.72
CA ALA A 192 -18.10 -2.90 3.92
C ALA A 192 -16.75 -3.05 4.65
N ALA A 193 -15.77 -2.24 4.31
CA ALA A 193 -14.42 -2.26 4.89
C ALA A 193 -14.40 -1.76 6.33
N GLN A 194 -15.21 -0.74 6.68
CA GLN A 194 -15.17 0.00 7.95
C GLN A 194 -13.73 0.37 8.34
N PRO A 195 -13.03 1.14 7.49
CA PRO A 195 -11.60 1.41 7.65
C PRO A 195 -11.33 2.33 8.85
N ARG A 196 -10.08 2.37 9.29
CA ARG A 196 -9.59 3.31 10.30
C ARG A 196 -8.88 4.53 9.70
N PHE A 197 -8.58 4.51 8.42
CA PHE A 197 -8.04 5.64 7.64
C PHE A 197 -8.43 5.48 6.16
N VAL A 198 -8.25 6.53 5.40
CA VAL A 198 -8.52 6.56 3.96
C VAL A 198 -7.25 7.00 3.23
N ALA A 199 -6.85 6.28 2.18
CA ALA A 199 -5.86 6.72 1.20
C ALA A 199 -6.59 7.11 -0.10
N TYR A 200 -6.56 8.39 -0.48
CA TYR A 200 -7.37 8.92 -1.58
C TYR A 200 -6.51 9.58 -2.66
N ALA A 201 -6.86 9.36 -3.92
CA ALA A 201 -6.12 9.90 -5.05
C ALA A 201 -6.08 11.44 -5.02
N ALA A 202 -4.89 12.01 -4.99
CA ALA A 202 -4.67 13.46 -4.86
C ALA A 202 -5.30 14.29 -6.00
N PRO A 203 -5.28 13.84 -7.27
CA PRO A 203 -5.94 14.58 -8.36
C PRO A 203 -7.46 14.71 -8.18
N ASP A 204 -8.06 13.86 -7.33
CA ASP A 204 -9.50 13.85 -7.09
C ASP A 204 -9.92 14.71 -5.89
N LEU A 205 -8.95 15.28 -5.16
CA LEU A 205 -9.18 16.20 -4.05
C LEU A 205 -9.30 17.66 -4.56
N PRO A 206 -10.24 18.45 -4.00
CA PRO A 206 -11.19 18.10 -2.94
C PRO A 206 -12.38 17.26 -3.44
N ALA A 207 -12.86 16.35 -2.60
CA ALA A 207 -14.08 15.58 -2.81
C ALA A 207 -14.89 15.48 -1.51
N LEU A 208 -16.23 15.46 -1.61
CA LEU A 208 -17.10 15.52 -0.44
C LEU A 208 -16.92 14.31 0.49
N ALA A 209 -16.86 13.10 -0.07
CA ALA A 209 -16.80 11.88 0.73
C ALA A 209 -15.52 11.77 1.59
N PRO A 210 -14.29 11.92 1.05
CA PRO A 210 -13.08 11.88 1.88
C PRO A 210 -12.99 13.05 2.86
N ILE A 211 -13.51 14.26 2.51
CA ILE A 211 -13.56 15.40 3.44
C ILE A 211 -14.52 15.11 4.59
N PHE A 212 -15.67 14.52 4.31
CA PHE A 212 -16.63 14.08 5.34
C PHE A 212 -15.99 13.03 6.27
N ALA A 213 -15.35 12.00 5.69
CA ALA A 213 -14.66 10.95 6.45
C ALA A 213 -13.59 11.55 7.39
N ARG A 214 -12.79 12.49 6.89
CA ARG A 214 -11.77 13.19 7.69
C ARG A 214 -12.37 14.06 8.80
N ARG A 215 -13.32 14.93 8.47
CA ARG A 215 -13.79 15.99 9.40
C ARG A 215 -14.84 15.51 10.38
N LEU A 216 -15.79 14.66 9.94
CA LEU A 216 -16.87 14.16 10.80
C LEU A 216 -16.55 12.84 11.44
N LEU A 217 -16.02 11.88 10.67
CA LEU A 217 -15.68 10.56 11.20
C LEU A 217 -14.28 10.52 11.82
N ARG A 218 -13.48 11.59 11.68
CA ARG A 218 -12.11 11.72 12.19
C ARG A 218 -11.18 10.61 11.72
N LEU A 219 -11.39 10.14 10.49
CA LEU A 219 -10.51 9.18 9.86
C LEU A 219 -9.32 9.94 9.25
N PRO A 220 -8.06 9.59 9.57
CA PRO A 220 -6.90 10.13 8.88
C PRO A 220 -7.05 9.97 7.37
N LEU A 221 -6.71 11.02 6.62
CA LEU A 221 -6.76 11.05 5.16
C LEU A 221 -5.36 11.20 4.60
N LEU A 222 -4.90 10.21 3.86
CA LEU A 222 -3.64 10.21 3.12
C LEU A 222 -3.91 10.52 1.65
N ALA A 223 -3.12 11.41 1.03
CA ALA A 223 -3.24 11.74 -0.39
C ALA A 223 -2.14 11.05 -1.21
N TRP A 224 -2.49 10.33 -2.29
CA TRP A 224 -1.57 9.61 -3.17
C TRP A 224 -1.86 9.87 -4.65
N THR A 225 -0.92 9.79 -5.56
CA THR A 225 0.51 9.88 -5.37
C THR A 225 0.93 11.32 -5.66
N ILE A 226 1.79 11.87 -4.85
CA ILE A 226 2.25 13.26 -4.95
C ILE A 226 3.63 13.27 -5.59
N HIS A 227 3.82 14.08 -6.63
CA HIS A 227 5.06 14.12 -7.43
C HIS A 227 5.81 15.44 -7.36
N SER A 228 5.32 16.42 -6.60
CA SER A 228 5.97 17.73 -6.48
C SER A 228 5.56 18.48 -5.22
N ASP A 229 6.37 19.45 -4.81
CA ASP A 229 6.05 20.36 -3.72
C ASP A 229 4.77 21.19 -3.97
N ALA A 230 4.47 21.51 -5.22
CA ALA A 230 3.24 22.22 -5.56
C ALA A 230 2.02 21.36 -5.31
N GLU A 231 2.06 20.08 -5.68
CA GLU A 231 1.01 19.10 -5.39
C GLU A 231 0.90 18.83 -3.89
N ARG A 232 2.03 18.70 -3.18
CA ARG A 232 2.07 18.56 -1.73
C ARG A 232 1.32 19.69 -1.03
N ARG A 233 1.66 20.95 -1.32
CA ARG A 233 0.98 22.12 -0.73
C ARG A 233 -0.52 22.13 -1.01
N ARG A 234 -0.93 21.69 -2.21
CA ARG A 234 -2.35 21.58 -2.58
C ARG A 234 -3.04 20.47 -1.81
N ALA A 235 -2.44 19.28 -1.73
CA ALA A 235 -3.01 18.11 -1.07
C ALA A 235 -3.17 18.30 0.44
N LEU A 236 -2.20 18.89 1.13
CA LEU A 236 -2.22 19.14 2.57
C LEU A 236 -3.28 20.13 3.04
N ARG A 237 -3.96 20.86 2.14
CA ARG A 237 -5.18 21.60 2.49
C ARG A 237 -6.34 20.67 2.84
N TRP A 238 -6.32 19.45 2.32
CA TRP A 238 -7.43 18.50 2.37
C TRP A 238 -7.09 17.20 3.09
N ALA A 239 -5.84 16.77 3.04
CA ALA A 239 -5.33 15.54 3.64
C ALA A 239 -4.47 15.83 4.88
N ASP A 240 -4.24 14.81 5.70
CA ASP A 240 -3.42 14.87 6.91
C ASP A 240 -1.96 14.54 6.60
N GLN A 241 -1.71 13.71 5.59
CA GLN A 241 -0.36 13.36 5.14
C GLN A 241 -0.39 12.93 3.66
N ILE A 242 0.79 12.79 3.07
CA ILE A 242 1.00 12.42 1.67
C ILE A 242 1.73 11.09 1.52
N ILE A 243 1.42 10.39 0.42
CA ILE A 243 2.24 9.31 -0.15
C ILE A 243 2.85 9.89 -1.44
N PHE A 244 4.19 9.92 -1.52
CA PHE A 244 4.91 10.67 -2.54
C PHE A 244 5.94 9.81 -3.29
N GLU A 245 6.30 10.24 -4.51
CA GLU A 245 7.41 9.69 -5.27
C GLU A 245 8.05 10.76 -6.18
N GLY A 246 9.30 10.52 -6.63
CA GLY A 246 9.98 11.36 -7.62
C GLY A 246 10.53 12.69 -7.11
N PHE A 247 10.36 13.03 -5.82
CA PHE A 247 10.95 14.19 -5.16
C PHE A 247 11.15 13.90 -3.67
N LYS A 248 11.75 14.83 -2.92
CA LYS A 248 11.94 14.75 -1.47
C LYS A 248 11.20 15.90 -0.80
N PRO A 249 10.03 15.64 -0.11
CA PRO A 249 9.22 16.66 0.53
C PRO A 249 9.84 17.24 1.81
#